data_1be2c57c3fc3fcc7e63b833153edba9e
#
_entry.id   1be2c57c3fc3fcc7e63b833153edba9e
#
_cell.length_a   1.000
_cell.length_b   1.000
_cell.length_c   1.000
_cell.angle_alpha   90.00
_cell.angle_beta   90.00
_cell.angle_gamma   90.00
#
_symmetry.space_group_name_H-M   'P 1'
#
loop_
_entity.id
_entity.type
_entity.pdbx_description
1 polymer ?
#
loop_
_entity_poly.entity_id
_entity_poly.type
_entity_poly.pdbx_seq_one_letter_code
_entity_poly.pdbx_strand_id
1 'polypeptide(L)'
;MISRRTLVLSGAALLAASLPASAQSAGSNDPLAIVNAIYTRASAGDGHSGGQFVWLEAKDRPRYLSKSLVALWAKADVNTPKGDEGPPGFDPVTNSQDPDVKSFEVKAEKQDADKAVISVTITGHRGARSKPGDNVIHYEFVRDGGNWKIDDIKGAIDGEPWSIRTMLADSLKS
;
A
#
# COMPACT_ATOMS: atom_id res chain seq x y z
N MET A 1 52.65 -64.22 0.94
CA MET A 1 52.78 -62.87 1.50
C MET A 1 51.79 -61.97 0.81
N ILE A 2 50.67 -61.67 1.46
CA ILE A 2 49.55 -60.94 0.88
C ILE A 2 49.51 -59.57 1.55
N SER A 3 49.76 -58.51 0.77
CA SER A 3 49.70 -57.10 1.24
C SER A 3 48.28 -56.60 1.10
N ARG A 4 47.64 -56.20 2.21
CA ARG A 4 46.36 -55.58 2.27
C ARG A 4 46.51 -54.04 2.10
N ARG A 5 46.00 -53.47 0.99
CA ARG A 5 45.91 -52.03 0.83
C ARG A 5 44.55 -51.60 1.32
N THR A 6 44.52 -50.79 2.36
CA THR A 6 43.34 -50.17 2.93
C THR A 6 43.01 -48.91 2.13
N LEU A 7 41.83 -48.89 1.52
CA LEU A 7 41.31 -47.75 0.78
C LEU A 7 40.53 -46.88 1.76
N VAL A 8 41.01 -45.67 2.05
CA VAL A 8 40.30 -44.68 2.87
C VAL A 8 39.43 -43.83 1.94
N LEU A 9 38.11 -43.99 2.02
CA LEU A 9 37.13 -43.11 1.36
C LEU A 9 36.89 -41.91 2.27
N SER A 10 37.38 -40.74 1.87
CA SER A 10 37.03 -39.47 2.48
C SER A 10 35.70 -38.98 1.90
N GLY A 11 34.66 -39.09 2.68
CA GLY A 11 33.36 -38.48 2.36
C GLY A 11 33.36 -36.98 2.67
N ALA A 12 33.27 -36.14 1.65
CA ALA A 12 33.04 -34.73 1.79
C ALA A 12 31.54 -34.48 2.07
N ALA A 13 31.18 -34.12 3.28
CA ALA A 13 29.86 -33.68 3.64
C ALA A 13 29.65 -32.22 3.16
N LEU A 14 28.82 -32.03 2.13
CA LEU A 14 28.32 -30.72 1.74
C LEU A 14 27.30 -30.25 2.78
N LEU A 15 27.71 -29.34 3.65
CA LEU A 15 26.80 -28.54 4.49
C LEU A 15 26.11 -27.54 3.60
N ALA A 16 24.86 -27.82 3.20
CA ALA A 16 23.98 -26.84 2.63
C ALA A 16 23.57 -25.86 3.74
N ALA A 17 24.20 -24.67 3.78
CA ALA A 17 23.78 -23.57 4.62
C ALA A 17 22.44 -23.06 4.08
N SER A 18 21.34 -23.43 4.69
CA SER A 18 20.04 -22.79 4.52
C SER A 18 20.13 -21.39 5.12
N LEU A 19 20.22 -20.38 4.26
CA LEU A 19 20.07 -18.98 4.67
C LEU A 19 18.66 -18.81 5.25
N PRO A 20 18.50 -18.23 6.45
CA PRO A 20 17.19 -17.90 6.95
C PRO A 20 16.58 -16.86 6.00
N ALA A 21 15.40 -17.16 5.48
CA ALA A 21 14.57 -16.15 4.83
C ALA A 21 14.28 -15.10 5.88
N SER A 22 14.99 -13.97 5.81
CA SER A 22 14.75 -12.81 6.66
C SER A 22 13.31 -12.39 6.41
N ALA A 23 12.44 -12.65 7.38
CA ALA A 23 11.12 -12.05 7.43
C ALA A 23 11.31 -10.54 7.46
N GLN A 24 11.15 -9.90 6.30
CA GLN A 24 11.27 -8.46 6.14
C GLN A 24 10.03 -7.81 6.73
N SER A 25 10.06 -7.62 8.05
CA SER A 25 9.07 -6.87 8.79
C SER A 25 9.02 -5.43 8.28
N ALA A 26 7.81 -4.98 7.92
CA ALA A 26 7.30 -3.60 7.93
C ALA A 26 8.32 -2.48 7.64
N GLY A 27 8.81 -2.41 6.42
CA GLY A 27 9.77 -1.41 5.98
C GLY A 27 10.30 -1.71 4.58
N SER A 28 9.54 -2.46 3.78
CA SER A 28 9.98 -2.75 2.43
C SER A 28 10.02 -1.44 1.65
N ASN A 29 11.20 -1.12 1.14
CA ASN A 29 11.41 0.03 0.27
C ASN A 29 11.01 -0.33 -1.16
N ASP A 30 9.86 -1.00 -1.31
CA ASP A 30 9.26 -1.45 -2.55
C ASP A 30 7.78 -1.05 -2.59
N PRO A 31 7.34 -0.27 -3.60
CA PRO A 31 5.96 0.20 -3.72
C PRO A 31 4.93 -0.92 -3.71
N LEU A 32 5.20 -2.00 -4.42
CA LEU A 32 4.29 -3.14 -4.51
C LEU A 32 4.07 -3.80 -3.15
N ALA A 33 5.15 -3.99 -2.38
CA ALA A 33 5.06 -4.58 -1.05
C ALA A 33 4.38 -3.64 -0.04
N ILE A 34 4.57 -2.31 -0.17
CA ILE A 34 3.85 -1.32 0.66
C ILE A 34 2.35 -1.44 0.45
N VAL A 35 1.90 -1.45 -0.82
CA VAL A 35 0.47 -1.55 -1.16
C VAL A 35 -0.11 -2.90 -0.73
N ASN A 36 0.60 -4.02 -0.97
CA ASN A 36 0.17 -5.33 -0.49
C ASN A 36 -0.04 -5.35 1.03
N ALA A 37 0.85 -4.74 1.81
CA ALA A 37 0.71 -4.67 3.26
C ALA A 37 -0.52 -3.86 3.70
N ILE A 38 -0.82 -2.76 3.00
CA ILE A 38 -2.02 -1.94 3.24
C ILE A 38 -3.28 -2.79 3.02
N TYR A 39 -3.39 -3.48 1.88
CA TYR A 39 -4.58 -4.26 1.54
C TYR A 39 -4.71 -5.57 2.31
N THR A 40 -3.60 -6.20 2.69
CA THR A 40 -3.63 -7.33 3.63
C THR A 40 -4.28 -6.92 4.96
N ARG A 41 -3.98 -5.71 5.44
CA ARG A 41 -4.61 -5.16 6.63
C ARG A 41 -6.08 -4.78 6.39
N ALA A 42 -6.41 -4.16 5.25
CA ALA A 42 -7.77 -3.77 4.93
C ALA A 42 -8.70 -4.97 4.76
N SER A 43 -8.20 -6.08 4.17
CA SER A 43 -8.97 -7.32 3.98
C SER A 43 -9.07 -8.20 5.23
N ALA A 44 -8.36 -7.88 6.30
CA ALA A 44 -8.45 -8.62 7.57
C ALA A 44 -9.72 -8.27 8.38
N GLY A 45 -10.51 -7.28 7.94
CA GLY A 45 -11.79 -6.91 8.53
C GLY A 45 -12.94 -7.81 8.05
N ASP A 46 -14.06 -7.73 8.75
CA ASP A 46 -15.29 -8.49 8.47
C ASP A 46 -16.28 -7.76 7.53
N GLY A 47 -15.86 -6.66 6.89
CA GLY A 47 -16.70 -5.80 6.07
C GLY A 47 -17.50 -4.75 6.87
N HIS A 48 -17.42 -4.78 8.20
CA HIS A 48 -18.03 -3.80 9.10
C HIS A 48 -16.98 -3.05 9.92
N SER A 49 -15.81 -3.64 10.11
CA SER A 49 -14.66 -3.07 10.81
C SER A 49 -13.36 -3.40 10.07
N GLY A 50 -13.24 -2.94 8.84
CA GLY A 50 -12.01 -3.05 8.06
C GLY A 50 -10.85 -2.36 8.77
N GLY A 51 -9.64 -2.86 8.56
CA GLY A 51 -8.43 -2.28 9.15
C GLY A 51 -8.37 -0.77 8.87
N GLN A 52 -8.47 0.00 9.94
CA GLN A 52 -8.47 1.46 9.88
C GLN A 52 -7.36 2.00 9.00
N PHE A 53 -7.66 3.09 8.32
CA PHE A 53 -6.68 3.88 7.59
C PHE A 53 -5.42 4.10 8.38
N VAL A 54 -4.34 3.67 7.79
CA VAL A 54 -3.00 3.90 8.33
C VAL A 54 -2.59 5.38 8.33
N TRP A 55 -3.39 6.26 7.73
CA TRP A 55 -3.12 7.71 7.64
C TRP A 55 -4.24 8.63 8.15
N LEU A 56 -5.28 8.10 8.78
CA LEU A 56 -6.27 8.92 9.49
C LEU A 56 -5.60 9.81 10.54
N GLU A 57 -4.75 9.21 11.35
CA GLU A 57 -4.00 9.97 12.34
C GLU A 57 -2.84 10.74 11.67
N ALA A 58 -2.82 12.05 11.84
CA ALA A 58 -1.79 12.92 11.26
C ALA A 58 -0.35 12.45 11.57
N LYS A 59 -0.13 11.88 12.76
CA LYS A 59 1.17 11.34 13.21
C LYS A 59 1.66 10.15 12.38
N ASP A 60 0.74 9.38 11.76
CA ASP A 60 1.07 8.16 11.02
C ASP A 60 1.30 8.43 9.52
N ARG A 61 0.81 9.56 9.01
CA ARG A 61 0.94 9.97 7.60
C ARG A 61 2.38 9.95 7.07
N PRO A 62 3.40 10.47 7.80
CA PRO A 62 4.79 10.49 7.31
C PRO A 62 5.39 9.11 7.08
N ARG A 63 4.80 8.07 7.66
CA ARG A 63 5.24 6.69 7.44
C ARG A 63 5.00 6.24 6.00
N TYR A 64 3.88 6.64 5.40
CA TYR A 64 3.42 6.16 4.08
C TYR A 64 3.48 7.24 3.01
N LEU A 65 3.15 8.49 3.37
CA LEU A 65 2.96 9.58 2.42
C LEU A 65 4.25 10.38 2.21
N SER A 66 4.37 10.99 1.04
CA SER A 66 5.44 11.96 0.75
C SER A 66 5.32 13.19 1.65
N LYS A 67 6.45 13.84 1.90
CA LYS A 67 6.45 15.10 2.68
C LYS A 67 5.53 16.15 2.07
N SER A 68 5.45 16.21 0.73
CA SER A 68 4.59 17.16 0.03
C SER A 68 3.11 16.86 0.24
N LEU A 69 2.71 15.57 0.23
CA LEU A 69 1.33 15.18 0.48
C LEU A 69 0.96 15.35 1.95
N VAL A 70 1.85 15.01 2.88
CA VAL A 70 1.68 15.26 4.33
C VAL A 70 1.46 16.76 4.60
N ALA A 71 2.29 17.63 4.00
CA ALA A 71 2.17 19.06 4.18
C ALA A 71 0.86 19.63 3.59
N LEU A 72 0.42 19.12 2.45
CA LEU A 72 -0.85 19.50 1.84
C LEU A 72 -2.02 19.07 2.72
N TRP A 73 -2.00 17.84 3.23
CA TRP A 73 -3.05 17.32 4.11
C TRP A 73 -3.13 18.09 5.43
N ALA A 74 -1.99 18.41 6.04
CA ALA A 74 -1.96 19.23 7.25
C ALA A 74 -2.60 20.62 7.06
N LYS A 75 -2.45 21.22 5.87
CA LYS A 75 -3.13 22.49 5.55
C LYS A 75 -4.64 22.29 5.43
N ALA A 76 -5.09 21.21 4.79
CA ALA A 76 -6.50 20.89 4.68
C ALA A 76 -7.13 20.64 6.06
N ASP A 77 -6.44 19.91 6.94
CA ASP A 77 -6.89 19.68 8.33
C ASP A 77 -7.10 21.00 9.09
N VAL A 78 -6.17 21.95 8.95
CA VAL A 78 -6.28 23.27 9.60
C VAL A 78 -7.44 24.11 9.02
N ASN A 79 -7.71 23.94 7.72
CA ASN A 79 -8.78 24.67 7.02
C ASN A 79 -10.17 24.05 7.26
N THR A 80 -10.24 22.81 7.76
CA THR A 80 -11.50 22.13 8.06
C THR A 80 -12.14 22.72 9.32
N PRO A 81 -13.40 23.19 9.28
CA PRO A 81 -14.10 23.71 10.45
C PRO A 81 -14.16 22.67 11.57
N LYS A 82 -14.13 23.15 12.82
CA LYS A 82 -14.20 22.27 13.98
C LYS A 82 -15.54 21.51 14.01
N GLY A 83 -15.47 20.20 13.97
CA GLY A 83 -16.65 19.31 14.00
C GLY A 83 -17.04 18.79 12.63
N ASP A 84 -16.41 19.28 11.56
CA ASP A 84 -16.62 18.78 10.22
C ASP A 84 -15.61 17.66 9.89
N GLU A 85 -15.99 16.75 8.97
CA GLU A 85 -15.08 15.80 8.38
C GLU A 85 -14.32 16.48 7.23
N GLY A 86 -12.99 16.52 7.35
CA GLY A 86 -12.14 17.01 6.27
C GLY A 86 -12.09 16.06 5.08
N PRO A 87 -11.59 16.54 3.92
CA PRO A 87 -11.43 15.69 2.74
C PRO A 87 -10.48 14.51 3.04
N PRO A 88 -10.76 13.31 2.44
CA PRO A 88 -11.68 13.10 1.34
C PRO A 88 -13.14 12.78 1.71
N GLY A 89 -13.52 12.65 2.98
CA GLY A 89 -14.88 12.27 3.39
C GLY A 89 -15.25 10.81 3.11
N PHE A 90 -14.31 10.00 2.62
CA PHE A 90 -14.43 8.56 2.39
C PHE A 90 -13.07 7.87 2.51
N ASP A 91 -13.07 6.53 2.57
CA ASP A 91 -11.84 5.74 2.59
C ASP A 91 -11.22 5.61 1.19
N PRO A 92 -10.08 6.26 0.89
CA PRO A 92 -9.42 6.10 -0.40
C PRO A 92 -8.79 4.72 -0.62
N VAL A 93 -8.61 3.90 0.44
CA VAL A 93 -8.11 2.52 0.29
C VAL A 93 -9.20 1.61 -0.23
N THR A 94 -10.42 1.78 0.27
CA THR A 94 -11.55 0.93 -0.09
C THR A 94 -12.49 1.62 -1.08
N ASN A 95 -12.24 2.89 -1.40
CA ASN A 95 -13.06 3.72 -2.26
C ASN A 95 -14.53 3.75 -1.79
N SER A 96 -14.76 3.79 -0.48
CA SER A 96 -16.10 3.79 0.10
C SER A 96 -16.11 4.39 1.50
N GLN A 97 -17.30 4.71 2.03
CA GLN A 97 -17.48 5.11 3.42
C GLN A 97 -17.43 3.89 4.36
N ASP A 98 -17.92 2.76 3.87
CA ASP A 98 -17.91 1.49 4.61
C ASP A 98 -16.84 0.57 4.02
N PRO A 99 -15.73 0.30 4.73
CA PRO A 99 -14.69 -0.60 4.24
C PRO A 99 -15.24 -1.98 3.90
N ASP A 100 -15.12 -2.38 2.65
CA ASP A 100 -15.58 -3.68 2.17
C ASP A 100 -14.56 -4.27 1.19
N VAL A 101 -13.56 -5.00 1.73
CA VAL A 101 -12.54 -5.69 0.94
C VAL A 101 -12.55 -7.17 1.26
N LYS A 102 -13.09 -7.98 0.37
CA LYS A 102 -13.05 -9.44 0.44
C LYS A 102 -11.76 -10.00 -0.16
N SER A 103 -11.37 -9.45 -1.31
CA SER A 103 -10.15 -9.83 -2.01
C SER A 103 -9.60 -8.65 -2.81
N PHE A 104 -8.31 -8.70 -3.11
CA PHE A 104 -7.64 -7.67 -3.88
C PHE A 104 -6.54 -8.28 -4.76
N GLU A 105 -6.22 -7.59 -5.84
CA GLU A 105 -5.09 -7.88 -6.72
C GLU A 105 -4.24 -6.63 -6.85
N VAL A 106 -2.94 -6.74 -6.59
CA VAL A 106 -1.98 -5.63 -6.69
C VAL A 106 -1.08 -5.82 -7.89
N LYS A 107 -0.93 -4.78 -8.70
CA LYS A 107 -0.12 -4.81 -9.92
C LYS A 107 0.73 -3.56 -10.04
N ALA A 108 2.02 -3.72 -10.34
CA ALA A 108 2.86 -2.63 -10.77
C ALA A 108 2.54 -2.29 -12.23
N GLU A 109 2.06 -1.08 -12.49
CA GLU A 109 1.78 -0.61 -13.86
C GLU A 109 3.00 0.06 -14.47
N LYS A 110 3.71 0.85 -13.68
CA LYS A 110 4.92 1.55 -14.07
C LYS A 110 5.84 1.70 -12.87
N GLN A 111 7.13 1.52 -13.10
CA GLN A 111 8.15 1.81 -12.10
C GLN A 111 9.45 2.20 -12.81
N ASP A 112 10.01 3.31 -12.39
CA ASP A 112 11.34 3.78 -12.76
C ASP A 112 12.17 4.06 -11.50
N ALA A 113 13.29 4.79 -11.62
CA ALA A 113 14.18 5.06 -10.48
C ALA A 113 13.50 5.88 -9.36
N ASP A 114 12.62 6.82 -9.71
CA ASP A 114 12.09 7.84 -8.81
C ASP A 114 10.57 7.86 -8.70
N LYS A 115 9.87 7.18 -9.60
CA LYS A 115 8.39 7.13 -9.65
C LYS A 115 7.88 5.73 -9.88
N ALA A 116 6.74 5.41 -9.27
CA ALA A 116 6.03 4.18 -9.55
C ALA A 116 4.51 4.42 -9.51
N VAL A 117 3.78 3.62 -10.27
CA VAL A 117 2.32 3.52 -10.23
C VAL A 117 1.95 2.08 -9.94
N ILE A 118 1.23 1.89 -8.86
CA ILE A 118 0.71 0.59 -8.44
C ILE A 118 -0.81 0.66 -8.48
N SER A 119 -1.44 -0.26 -9.20
CA SER A 119 -2.89 -0.41 -9.19
C SER A 119 -3.32 -1.53 -8.26
N VAL A 120 -4.52 -1.37 -7.70
CA VAL A 120 -5.19 -2.38 -6.90
C VAL A 120 -6.60 -2.54 -7.41
N THR A 121 -6.96 -3.77 -7.78
CA THR A 121 -8.33 -4.14 -8.08
C THR A 121 -8.95 -4.75 -6.83
N ILE A 122 -10.09 -4.21 -6.39
CA ILE A 122 -10.80 -4.62 -5.17
C ILE A 122 -12.07 -5.38 -5.55
N THR A 123 -12.36 -6.44 -4.79
CA THR A 123 -13.67 -7.09 -4.78
C THR A 123 -14.21 -7.09 -3.35
N GLY A 124 -15.37 -6.49 -3.13
CA GLY A 124 -16.05 -6.48 -1.85
C GLY A 124 -16.79 -7.79 -1.55
N HIS A 125 -17.26 -7.95 -0.32
CA HIS A 125 -18.11 -9.10 0.07
C HIS A 125 -19.46 -9.09 -0.67
N ARG A 126 -19.95 -7.91 -1.01
CA ARG A 126 -21.15 -7.68 -1.84
C ARG A 126 -20.90 -7.80 -3.36
N GLY A 127 -19.67 -8.14 -3.76
CA GLY A 127 -19.24 -8.25 -5.16
C GLY A 127 -18.51 -7.02 -5.67
N ALA A 128 -18.17 -7.03 -6.96
CA ALA A 128 -17.58 -5.88 -7.62
C ALA A 128 -18.63 -4.78 -7.86
N ARG A 129 -18.19 -3.53 -7.91
CA ARG A 129 -19.03 -2.40 -8.27
C ARG A 129 -19.43 -2.46 -9.75
N SER A 130 -20.55 -1.83 -10.08
CA SER A 130 -21.15 -1.89 -11.42
C SER A 130 -20.25 -1.28 -12.51
N LYS A 131 -19.51 -0.23 -12.18
CA LYS A 131 -18.54 0.37 -13.10
C LYS A 131 -17.15 -0.19 -12.82
N PRO A 132 -16.49 -0.85 -13.78
CA PRO A 132 -15.19 -1.50 -13.56
C PRO A 132 -14.12 -0.56 -12.99
N GLY A 133 -14.08 0.70 -13.43
CA GLY A 133 -13.15 1.71 -12.95
C GLY A 133 -13.26 2.01 -11.44
N ASP A 134 -14.46 1.85 -10.88
CA ASP A 134 -14.69 2.12 -9.45
C ASP A 134 -14.07 1.05 -8.53
N ASN A 135 -13.66 -0.08 -9.10
CA ASN A 135 -12.99 -1.16 -8.38
C ASN A 135 -11.46 -1.03 -8.39
N VAL A 136 -10.92 -0.05 -9.12
CA VAL A 136 -9.47 0.11 -9.29
C VAL A 136 -8.99 1.37 -8.60
N ILE A 137 -7.98 1.22 -7.77
CA ILE A 137 -7.30 2.33 -7.08
C ILE A 137 -5.85 2.36 -7.54
N HIS A 138 -5.36 3.56 -7.84
CA HIS A 138 -3.99 3.78 -8.27
C HIS A 138 -3.22 4.54 -7.19
N TYR A 139 -2.06 4.02 -6.82
CA TYR A 139 -1.09 4.64 -5.92
C TYR A 139 0.07 5.19 -6.72
N GLU A 140 0.23 6.50 -6.72
CA GLU A 140 1.40 7.15 -7.30
C GLU A 140 2.48 7.30 -6.23
N PHE A 141 3.65 6.77 -6.51
CA PHE A 141 4.80 6.82 -5.60
C PHE A 141 5.90 7.71 -6.14
N VAL A 142 6.63 8.32 -5.20
CA VAL A 142 7.86 9.06 -5.46
C VAL A 142 8.96 8.63 -4.49
N ARG A 143 10.23 8.87 -4.87
CA ARG A 143 11.35 8.81 -3.92
C ARG A 143 11.36 10.07 -3.07
N ASP A 144 11.19 9.92 -1.77
CA ASP A 144 11.28 11.01 -0.79
C ASP A 144 12.24 10.61 0.34
N GLY A 145 13.37 11.29 0.42
CA GLY A 145 14.43 10.97 1.38
C GLY A 145 15.03 9.56 1.18
N GLY A 146 15.09 9.07 -0.07
CA GLY A 146 15.61 7.76 -0.41
C GLY A 146 14.60 6.60 -0.24
N ASN A 147 13.41 6.87 0.29
CA ASN A 147 12.36 5.87 0.48
C ASN A 147 11.22 6.09 -0.52
N TRP A 148 10.54 5.00 -0.87
CA TRP A 148 9.29 5.10 -1.62
C TRP A 148 8.17 5.62 -0.71
N LYS A 149 7.47 6.65 -1.19
CA LYS A 149 6.35 7.30 -0.50
C LYS A 149 5.20 7.51 -1.46
N ILE A 150 3.97 7.32 -0.98
CA ILE A 150 2.75 7.62 -1.72
C ILE A 150 2.64 9.13 -1.87
N ASP A 151 2.55 9.62 -3.10
CA ASP A 151 2.43 11.04 -3.43
C ASP A 151 1.02 11.41 -3.86
N ASP A 152 0.25 10.44 -4.36
CA ASP A 152 -1.18 10.59 -4.63
C ASP A 152 -1.88 9.22 -4.58
N ILE A 153 -3.18 9.24 -4.32
CA ILE A 153 -4.07 8.10 -4.45
C ILE A 153 -5.22 8.53 -5.35
N LYS A 154 -5.57 7.70 -6.33
CA LYS A 154 -6.57 8.01 -7.35
C LYS A 154 -7.54 6.85 -7.53
N GLY A 155 -8.75 7.15 -7.90
CA GLY A 155 -9.78 6.17 -8.23
C GLY A 155 -10.95 6.81 -8.94
N ALA A 156 -12.09 6.14 -8.94
CA ALA A 156 -13.33 6.68 -9.45
C ALA A 156 -14.51 6.27 -8.57
N ILE A 157 -15.53 7.12 -8.47
CA ILE A 157 -16.82 6.82 -7.84
C ILE A 157 -17.90 7.14 -8.87
N ASP A 158 -18.75 6.17 -9.18
CA ASP A 158 -19.76 6.27 -10.23
C ASP A 158 -19.20 6.66 -11.59
N GLY A 159 -17.95 6.28 -11.85
CA GLY A 159 -17.19 6.58 -13.07
C GLY A 159 -16.55 7.97 -13.08
N GLU A 160 -16.76 8.79 -12.04
CA GLU A 160 -16.13 10.10 -11.90
C GLU A 160 -14.78 9.95 -11.22
N PRO A 161 -13.70 10.41 -11.83
CA PRO A 161 -12.35 10.26 -11.28
C PRO A 161 -12.13 11.20 -10.09
N TRP A 162 -11.36 10.71 -9.12
CA TRP A 162 -10.90 11.50 -7.99
C TRP A 162 -9.38 11.31 -7.75
N SER A 163 -8.78 12.29 -7.09
CA SER A 163 -7.39 12.28 -6.60
C SER A 163 -7.36 12.91 -5.23
N ILE A 164 -6.72 12.27 -4.28
CA ILE A 164 -6.56 12.82 -2.93
C ILE A 164 -5.85 14.17 -2.97
N ARG A 165 -4.81 14.28 -3.76
CA ARG A 165 -4.07 15.54 -3.90
C ARG A 165 -4.95 16.67 -4.43
N THR A 166 -5.80 16.39 -5.42
CA THR A 166 -6.75 17.38 -5.96
C THR A 166 -7.80 17.77 -4.92
N MET A 167 -8.40 16.81 -4.24
CA MET A 167 -9.42 17.08 -3.21
C MET A 167 -8.87 17.93 -2.06
N LEU A 168 -7.67 17.61 -1.57
CA LEU A 168 -7.00 18.40 -0.55
C LEU A 168 -6.67 19.81 -1.03
N ALA A 169 -6.21 19.98 -2.27
CA ALA A 169 -5.92 21.29 -2.84
C ALA A 169 -7.17 22.14 -3.05
N ASP A 170 -8.27 21.52 -3.45
CA ASP A 170 -9.55 22.22 -3.66
C ASP A 170 -10.20 22.66 -2.35
N SER A 171 -10.06 21.88 -1.27
CA SER A 171 -10.54 22.30 0.06
C SER A 171 -9.85 23.54 0.63
N LEU A 172 -8.71 23.93 0.07
CA LEU A 172 -8.01 25.16 0.46
C LEU A 172 -8.51 26.41 -0.28
N LYS A 173 -9.38 26.26 -1.28
CA LYS A 173 -9.93 27.35 -2.09
C LYS A 173 -11.32 27.81 -1.62
N SER A 174 -11.96 27.00 -0.80
CA SER A 174 -13.27 27.25 -0.17
C SER A 174 -13.08 27.90 1.21
#